data_58857f8a07f988c9286420ddd170fcc8
#
_entry.id   58857f8a07f988c9286420ddd170fcc8
#
_cell.length_a   1.000
_cell.length_b   1.000
_cell.length_c   1.000
_cell.angle_alpha   90.00
_cell.angle_beta   90.00
_cell.angle_gamma   90.00
#
_symmetry.space_group_name_H-M   'P 1'
#
loop_
_entity.id
_entity.type
_entity.pdbx_description
1 polymer ?
#
loop_
_entity_poly.entity_id
_entity_poly.type
_entity_poly.pdbx_seq_one_letter_code
_entity_poly.pdbx_strand_id
1 'polypeptide(L)'
;MSGHHPIVDALAARPPWEPARLTRALARLSGTIRSVSATIDPTERRWHELVAQSLATAEGDHRPPLWVVLGDSTAQGIGASSIDHGWVSRLHAALHDAGRPYAIVNLSRSGAHSTHVIDEQLPLLDHLPYAASIVTICVGGNDLVANPYAPRLTRRLERLAEAAPRGSILCTL
;
A
#
# COMPACT_ATOMS: atom_id res chain seq x y z
N MET A 1 -4.27 -15.57 23.36
CA MET A 1 -4.12 -16.46 22.19
C MET A 1 -3.92 -15.55 21.00
N SER A 2 -2.69 -15.44 20.47
CA SER A 2 -2.41 -14.63 19.28
C SER A 2 -2.98 -15.37 18.07
N GLY A 3 -4.22 -15.06 17.73
CA GLY A 3 -4.86 -15.62 16.53
C GLY A 3 -4.13 -15.11 15.28
N HIS A 4 -3.78 -16.02 14.37
CA HIS A 4 -3.27 -15.69 13.06
C HIS A 4 -4.37 -14.95 12.28
N HIS A 5 -4.11 -13.69 11.91
CA HIS A 5 -5.05 -12.92 11.10
C HIS A 5 -4.68 -13.10 9.61
N PRO A 6 -5.63 -13.48 8.72
CA PRO A 6 -5.34 -13.81 7.32
C PRO A 6 -4.57 -12.71 6.56
N ILE A 7 -4.86 -11.45 6.84
CA ILE A 7 -4.13 -10.31 6.24
C ILE A 7 -2.67 -10.30 6.71
N VAL A 8 -2.41 -10.48 8.00
CA VAL A 8 -1.04 -10.48 8.56
C VAL A 8 -0.24 -11.63 7.97
N ASP A 9 -0.84 -12.82 7.89
CA ASP A 9 -0.21 -14.00 7.29
C ASP A 9 0.08 -13.79 5.80
N ALA A 10 -0.86 -13.20 5.04
CA ALA A 10 -0.67 -12.87 3.64
C ALA A 10 0.46 -11.84 3.43
N LEU A 11 0.56 -10.82 4.28
CA LEU A 11 1.65 -9.85 4.23
C LEU A 11 3.00 -10.50 4.54
N ALA A 12 3.06 -11.35 5.57
CA ALA A 12 4.29 -12.05 5.96
C ALA A 12 4.76 -13.08 4.91
N ALA A 13 3.83 -13.67 4.16
CA ALA A 13 4.13 -14.62 3.09
C ALA A 13 4.61 -13.95 1.79
N ARG A 14 4.52 -12.63 1.66
CA ARG A 14 5.00 -11.93 0.46
C ARG A 14 6.49 -12.13 0.27
N PRO A 15 6.94 -12.48 -0.96
CA PRO A 15 8.37 -12.53 -1.23
C PRO A 15 9.00 -11.14 -1.04
N PRO A 16 10.27 -11.09 -0.60
CA PRO A 16 11.01 -9.83 -0.50
C PRO A 16 10.96 -9.05 -1.81
N TRP A 17 10.96 -7.72 -1.70
CA TRP A 17 11.02 -6.88 -2.90
C TRP A 17 12.32 -7.13 -3.67
N GLU A 18 12.17 -7.39 -4.96
CA GLU A 18 13.31 -7.51 -5.88
C GLU A 18 13.31 -6.36 -6.88
N PRO A 19 14.38 -5.56 -6.94
CA PRO A 19 14.47 -4.49 -7.91
C PRO A 19 14.53 -5.05 -9.34
N ALA A 20 13.78 -4.45 -10.25
CA ALA A 20 13.88 -4.74 -11.67
C ALA A 20 15.34 -4.60 -12.17
N ARG A 21 15.71 -5.32 -13.21
CA ARG A 21 17.08 -5.28 -13.78
C ARG A 21 17.57 -3.86 -14.05
N LEU A 22 16.69 -3.01 -14.58
CA LEU A 22 16.99 -1.61 -14.85
C LEU A 22 17.25 -0.82 -13.55
N THR A 23 16.42 -0.99 -12.53
CA THR A 23 16.59 -0.35 -11.21
C THR A 23 17.92 -0.77 -10.58
N ARG A 24 18.27 -2.06 -10.67
CA ARG A 24 19.58 -2.57 -10.20
C ARG A 24 20.75 -1.94 -10.95
N ALA A 25 20.64 -1.77 -12.26
CA ALA A 25 21.69 -1.13 -13.05
C ALA A 25 21.84 0.35 -12.69
N LEU A 26 20.73 1.07 -12.56
CA LEU A 26 20.72 2.49 -12.19
C LEU A 26 21.21 2.71 -10.74
N ALA A 27 20.89 1.82 -9.81
CA ALA A 27 21.38 1.90 -8.42
C ALA A 27 22.91 1.74 -8.31
N ARG A 28 23.56 1.11 -9.30
CA ARG A 28 25.03 1.07 -9.37
C ARG A 28 25.64 2.41 -9.75
N LEU A 29 24.90 3.22 -10.50
CA LEU A 29 25.34 4.51 -11.03
C LEU A 29 24.86 5.71 -10.20
N SER A 30 23.81 5.54 -9.40
CA SER A 30 23.19 6.59 -8.60
C SER A 30 23.11 6.23 -7.12
N GLY A 31 23.79 7.01 -6.28
CA GLY A 31 23.72 6.88 -4.82
C GLY A 31 22.31 7.13 -4.29
N THR A 32 21.56 8.05 -4.89
CA THR A 32 20.17 8.36 -4.53
C THR A 32 19.25 7.15 -4.76
N ILE A 33 19.32 6.50 -5.91
CA ILE A 33 18.51 5.30 -6.19
C ILE A 33 18.86 4.18 -5.20
N ARG A 34 20.13 4.02 -4.86
CA ARG A 34 20.59 3.03 -3.91
C ARG A 34 20.06 3.31 -2.50
N SER A 35 20.16 4.56 -2.04
CA SER A 35 19.65 4.94 -0.71
C SER A 35 18.14 4.76 -0.61
N VAL A 36 17.38 5.18 -1.62
CA VAL A 36 15.93 4.97 -1.67
C VAL A 36 15.57 3.48 -1.66
N SER A 37 16.26 2.66 -2.48
CA SER A 37 16.00 1.21 -2.51
C SER A 37 16.29 0.54 -1.16
N ALA A 38 17.26 1.01 -0.40
CA ALA A 38 17.59 0.48 0.91
C ALA A 38 16.51 0.76 1.98
N THR A 39 15.59 1.69 1.74
CA THR A 39 14.48 1.99 2.66
C THR A 39 13.26 1.08 2.46
N ILE A 40 13.19 0.31 1.37
CA ILE A 40 12.00 -0.46 1.01
C ILE A 40 11.70 -1.53 2.06
N ASP A 41 12.62 -2.46 2.31
CA ASP A 41 12.39 -3.55 3.27
C ASP A 41 12.11 -3.07 4.71
N PRO A 42 12.83 -2.07 5.26
CA PRO A 42 12.48 -1.52 6.57
C PRO A 42 11.08 -0.90 6.59
N THR A 43 10.68 -0.18 5.53
CA THR A 43 9.37 0.45 5.45
C THR A 43 8.25 -0.60 5.33
N GLU A 44 8.43 -1.65 4.52
CA GLU A 44 7.48 -2.75 4.43
C GLU A 44 7.29 -3.45 5.79
N ARG A 45 8.37 -3.81 6.46
CA ARG A 45 8.26 -4.42 7.80
C ARG A 45 7.50 -3.52 8.78
N ARG A 46 7.79 -2.23 8.76
CA ARG A 46 7.09 -1.28 9.64
C ARG A 46 5.60 -1.19 9.33
N TRP A 47 5.21 -1.19 8.05
CA TRP A 47 3.81 -1.25 7.67
C TRP A 47 3.13 -2.55 8.12
N HIS A 48 3.80 -3.70 8.00
CA HIS A 48 3.26 -4.99 8.49
C HIS A 48 2.98 -4.96 10.00
N GLU A 49 3.90 -4.38 10.79
CA GLU A 49 3.70 -4.19 12.24
C GLU A 49 2.50 -3.28 12.53
N LEU A 50 2.39 -2.15 11.84
CA LEU A 50 1.30 -1.20 12.01
C LEU A 50 -0.05 -1.81 11.61
N VAL A 51 -0.10 -2.59 10.54
CA VAL A 51 -1.29 -3.32 10.10
C VAL A 51 -1.71 -4.34 11.17
N ALA A 52 -0.77 -5.13 11.70
CA ALA A 52 -1.07 -6.08 12.77
C ALA A 52 -1.64 -5.39 14.02
N GLN A 53 -1.08 -4.25 14.44
CA GLN A 53 -1.57 -3.45 15.55
C GLN A 53 -2.98 -2.89 15.26
N SER A 54 -3.21 -2.35 14.06
CA SER A 54 -4.50 -1.80 13.65
C SER A 54 -5.61 -2.86 13.65
N LEU A 55 -5.31 -4.06 13.13
CA LEU A 55 -6.26 -5.18 13.10
C LEU A 55 -6.58 -5.69 14.50
N ALA A 56 -5.56 -5.83 15.36
CA ALA A 56 -5.77 -6.21 16.77
C ALA A 56 -6.67 -5.19 17.51
N THR A 57 -6.52 -3.91 17.24
CA THR A 57 -7.39 -2.85 17.79
C THR A 57 -8.80 -2.95 17.23
N ALA A 58 -8.94 -3.25 15.94
CA ALA A 58 -10.24 -3.38 15.28
C ALA A 58 -11.04 -4.60 15.74
N GLU A 59 -10.38 -5.67 16.14
CA GLU A 59 -11.02 -6.89 16.68
C GLU A 59 -11.46 -6.72 18.15
N GLY A 60 -11.00 -5.69 18.84
CA GLY A 60 -11.39 -5.36 20.21
C GLY A 60 -12.78 -4.75 20.33
N ASP A 61 -13.15 -4.37 21.55
CA ASP A 61 -14.45 -3.74 21.87
C ASP A 61 -14.59 -2.36 21.20
N HIS A 62 -13.48 -1.69 20.95
CA HIS A 62 -13.44 -0.38 20.29
C HIS A 62 -13.16 -0.60 18.81
N ARG A 63 -14.15 -0.31 17.98
CA ARG A 63 -14.07 -0.47 16.52
C ARG A 63 -13.86 0.87 15.82
N PRO A 64 -12.61 1.37 15.72
CA PRO A 64 -12.35 2.60 14.98
C PRO A 64 -12.65 2.40 13.49
N PRO A 65 -13.08 3.46 12.76
CA PRO A 65 -13.26 3.34 11.32
C PRO A 65 -11.95 2.88 10.66
N LEU A 66 -12.06 1.95 9.68
CA LEU A 66 -10.89 1.44 8.95
C LEU A 66 -10.60 2.32 7.73
N TRP A 67 -9.34 2.70 7.58
CA TRP A 67 -8.80 3.23 6.34
C TRP A 67 -7.86 2.22 5.70
N VAL A 68 -8.25 1.66 4.56
CA VAL A 68 -7.43 0.73 3.80
C VAL A 68 -6.68 1.49 2.70
N VAL A 69 -5.39 1.23 2.60
CA VAL A 69 -4.51 1.81 1.60
C VAL A 69 -3.99 0.69 0.70
N LEU A 70 -4.26 0.83 -0.60
CA LEU A 70 -3.78 -0.08 -1.64
C LEU A 70 -2.84 0.68 -2.57
N GLY A 71 -1.95 -0.05 -3.24
CA GLY A 71 -1.11 0.55 -4.25
C GLY A 71 0.34 0.06 -4.26
N ASP A 72 1.23 0.98 -4.60
CA ASP A 72 2.66 0.70 -4.80
C ASP A 72 3.55 1.39 -3.74
N SER A 73 4.82 1.60 -4.08
CA SER A 73 5.81 2.28 -3.24
C SER A 73 5.42 3.71 -2.85
N THR A 74 4.63 4.39 -3.67
CA THR A 74 4.13 5.74 -3.36
C THR A 74 3.17 5.70 -2.17
N ALA A 75 2.31 4.68 -2.10
CA ALA A 75 1.40 4.45 -0.98
C ALA A 75 2.13 3.98 0.29
N GLN A 76 3.30 3.37 0.15
CA GLN A 76 4.19 3.06 1.29
C GLN A 76 4.98 4.27 1.79
N GLY A 77 5.09 5.34 1.00
CA GLY A 77 5.91 6.49 1.31
C GLY A 77 7.40 6.30 1.03
N ILE A 78 7.75 5.37 0.10
CA ILE A 78 9.13 5.17 -0.31
C ILE A 78 9.67 6.43 -0.98
N GLY A 79 10.87 6.85 -0.56
CA GLY A 79 11.49 8.10 -0.99
C GLY A 79 11.27 9.27 -0.01
N ALA A 80 10.36 9.14 0.94
CA ALA A 80 10.29 10.06 2.08
C ALA A 80 11.48 9.86 3.02
N SER A 81 11.82 10.86 3.81
CA SER A 81 12.94 10.80 4.78
C SER A 81 12.69 9.80 5.92
N SER A 82 11.43 9.48 6.21
CA SER A 82 11.00 8.41 7.11
C SER A 82 9.58 7.98 6.73
N ILE A 83 9.10 6.86 7.28
CA ILE A 83 7.72 6.40 7.09
C ILE A 83 6.69 7.45 7.53
N ASP A 84 6.99 8.21 8.59
CA ASP A 84 6.09 9.23 9.14
C ASP A 84 5.95 10.45 8.22
N HIS A 85 6.89 10.64 7.30
CA HIS A 85 6.87 11.71 6.31
C HIS A 85 6.23 11.32 4.97
N GLY A 86 5.86 10.06 4.81
CA GLY A 86 5.03 9.62 3.68
C GLY A 86 3.63 10.24 3.74
N TRP A 87 3.00 10.44 2.58
CA TRP A 87 1.69 11.10 2.50
C TRP A 87 0.60 10.38 3.29
N VAL A 88 0.63 9.05 3.32
CA VAL A 88 -0.33 8.22 4.07
C VAL A 88 -0.20 8.49 5.58
N SER A 89 1.01 8.42 6.12
CA SER A 89 1.25 8.67 7.55
C SER A 89 0.91 10.09 7.94
N ARG A 90 1.25 11.07 7.11
CA ARG A 90 0.93 12.48 7.37
C ARG A 90 -0.58 12.75 7.35
N LEU A 91 -1.30 12.16 6.38
CA LEU A 91 -2.75 12.30 6.32
C LEU A 91 -3.42 11.59 7.52
N HIS A 92 -2.92 10.41 7.90
CA HIS A 92 -3.39 9.69 9.08
C HIS A 92 -3.22 10.52 10.36
N ALA A 93 -2.05 11.13 10.56
CA ALA A 93 -1.82 12.03 11.69
C ALA A 93 -2.76 13.25 11.66
N ALA A 94 -2.91 13.90 10.50
CA ALA A 94 -3.80 15.05 10.37
C ALA A 94 -5.28 14.71 10.64
N LEU A 95 -5.74 13.52 10.22
CA LEU A 95 -7.08 13.03 10.54
C LEU A 95 -7.25 12.76 12.04
N HIS A 96 -6.24 12.18 12.68
CA HIS A 96 -6.23 11.96 14.12
C HIS A 96 -6.32 13.30 14.89
N ASP A 97 -5.50 14.27 14.51
CA ASP A 97 -5.46 15.61 15.14
C ASP A 97 -6.78 16.38 14.92
N ALA A 98 -7.49 16.10 13.83
CA ALA A 98 -8.83 16.62 13.56
C ALA A 98 -9.95 15.87 14.31
N GLY A 99 -9.63 14.98 15.25
CA GLY A 99 -10.60 14.19 16.01
C GLY A 99 -11.27 13.07 15.20
N ARG A 100 -10.66 12.66 14.10
CA ARG A 100 -11.11 11.57 13.21
C ARG A 100 -10.10 10.42 13.18
N PRO A 101 -9.92 9.67 14.27
CA PRO A 101 -8.97 8.56 14.32
C PRO A 101 -9.45 7.41 13.43
N TYR A 102 -8.56 6.90 12.60
CA TYR A 102 -8.74 5.69 11.80
C TYR A 102 -7.75 4.62 12.23
N ALA A 103 -8.17 3.36 12.22
CA ALA A 103 -7.22 2.24 12.17
C ALA A 103 -6.76 2.09 10.71
N ILE A 104 -5.46 2.14 10.48
CA ILE A 104 -4.91 2.10 9.12
C ILE A 104 -4.46 0.68 8.75
N VAL A 105 -4.90 0.21 7.58
CA VAL A 105 -4.52 -1.08 7.00
C VAL A 105 -3.86 -0.82 5.65
N ASN A 106 -2.53 -0.68 5.63
CA ASN A 106 -1.77 -0.44 4.41
C ASN A 106 -1.34 -1.78 3.78
N LEU A 107 -1.99 -2.15 2.68
CA LEU A 107 -1.75 -3.38 1.92
C LEU A 107 -0.88 -3.15 0.68
N SER A 108 -0.40 -1.92 0.47
CA SER A 108 0.43 -1.57 -0.68
C SER A 108 1.76 -2.33 -0.68
N ARG A 109 2.40 -2.41 -1.84
CA ARG A 109 3.66 -3.13 -2.03
C ARG A 109 4.55 -2.40 -3.03
N SER A 110 5.83 -2.25 -2.71
CA SER A 110 6.81 -1.68 -3.64
C SER A 110 6.86 -2.46 -4.95
N GLY A 111 6.88 -1.74 -6.07
CA GLY A 111 6.90 -2.32 -7.41
C GLY A 111 5.55 -2.86 -7.91
N ALA A 112 4.47 -2.73 -7.13
CA ALA A 112 3.17 -3.21 -7.57
C ALA A 112 2.68 -2.46 -8.82
N HIS A 113 2.03 -3.21 -9.72
CA HIS A 113 1.25 -2.71 -10.85
C HIS A 113 -0.24 -2.74 -10.51
N SER A 114 -1.06 -2.12 -11.34
CA SER A 114 -2.52 -2.15 -11.19
C SER A 114 -3.08 -3.59 -11.12
N THR A 115 -2.49 -4.53 -11.85
CA THR A 115 -2.85 -5.96 -11.79
C THR A 115 -2.57 -6.57 -10.43
N HIS A 116 -1.46 -6.25 -9.75
CA HIS A 116 -1.19 -6.74 -8.40
C HIS A 116 -2.19 -6.18 -7.38
N VAL A 117 -2.67 -4.95 -7.58
CA VAL A 117 -3.76 -4.42 -6.73
C VAL A 117 -5.03 -5.24 -6.91
N ILE A 118 -5.41 -5.56 -8.16
CA ILE A 118 -6.62 -6.35 -8.46
C ILE A 118 -6.48 -7.78 -7.93
N ASP A 119 -5.36 -8.44 -8.22
CA ASP A 119 -5.20 -9.88 -8.04
C ASP A 119 -4.72 -10.27 -6.63
N GLU A 120 -4.01 -9.37 -5.92
CA GLU A 120 -3.37 -9.68 -4.64
C GLU A 120 -3.84 -8.81 -3.47
N GLN A 121 -4.17 -7.51 -3.71
CA GLN A 121 -4.49 -6.59 -2.62
C GLN A 121 -5.99 -6.48 -2.37
N LEU A 122 -6.80 -6.32 -3.42
CA LEU A 122 -8.27 -6.24 -3.30
C LEU A 122 -8.89 -7.47 -2.63
N PRO A 123 -8.48 -8.72 -2.93
CA PRO A 123 -9.03 -9.90 -2.24
C PRO A 123 -8.82 -9.92 -0.73
N LEU A 124 -7.80 -9.20 -0.22
CA LEU A 124 -7.56 -9.13 1.21
C LEU A 124 -8.63 -8.32 1.96
N LEU A 125 -9.41 -7.50 1.27
CA LEU A 125 -10.51 -6.74 1.88
C LEU A 125 -11.60 -7.67 2.44
N ASP A 126 -11.77 -8.86 1.87
CA ASP A 126 -12.73 -9.86 2.35
C ASP A 126 -12.36 -10.44 3.73
N HIS A 127 -11.13 -10.24 4.15
CA HIS A 127 -10.62 -10.68 5.46
C HIS A 127 -10.60 -9.57 6.52
N LEU A 128 -11.12 -8.38 6.21
CA LEU A 128 -11.25 -7.31 7.20
C LEU A 128 -12.28 -7.70 8.28
N PRO A 129 -12.09 -7.31 9.55
CA PRO A 129 -13.03 -7.61 10.63
C PRO A 129 -14.40 -6.92 10.42
N TYR A 130 -14.44 -5.86 9.64
CA TYR A 130 -15.64 -5.14 9.18
C TYR A 130 -15.30 -4.27 7.97
N ALA A 131 -16.33 -3.73 7.32
CA ALA A 131 -16.16 -2.94 6.10
C ALA A 131 -15.26 -1.71 6.32
N ALA A 132 -14.37 -1.45 5.38
CA ALA A 132 -13.55 -0.25 5.37
C ALA A 132 -14.42 1.01 5.20
N SER A 133 -14.14 2.04 5.99
CA SER A 133 -14.78 3.35 5.87
C SER A 133 -14.21 4.18 4.73
N ILE A 134 -12.93 3.98 4.44
CA ILE A 134 -12.20 4.62 3.33
C ILE A 134 -11.29 3.57 2.69
N VAL A 135 -11.27 3.53 1.37
CA VAL A 135 -10.29 2.80 0.57
C VAL A 135 -9.60 3.79 -0.35
N THR A 136 -8.27 3.90 -0.25
CA THR A 136 -7.46 4.70 -1.16
C THR A 136 -6.57 3.79 -2.00
N ILE A 137 -6.47 4.08 -3.30
CA ILE A 137 -5.67 3.29 -4.25
C ILE A 137 -4.70 4.23 -4.95
N CYS A 138 -3.41 4.04 -4.75
CA CYS A 138 -2.35 4.85 -5.36
C CYS A 138 -1.39 3.92 -6.11
N VAL A 139 -1.59 3.77 -7.42
CA VAL A 139 -0.82 2.88 -8.29
C VAL A 139 -0.87 3.37 -9.74
N GLY A 140 0.09 2.95 -10.56
CA GLY A 140 0.11 3.24 -11.99
C GLY A 140 1.48 3.68 -12.49
N GLY A 141 2.34 4.23 -11.63
CA GLY A 141 3.69 4.63 -12.00
C GLY A 141 4.51 3.47 -12.57
N ASN A 142 4.44 2.31 -11.94
CA ASN A 142 5.12 1.12 -12.43
C ASN A 142 4.51 0.58 -13.74
N ASP A 143 3.19 0.70 -13.93
CA ASP A 143 2.53 0.34 -15.18
C ASP A 143 3.01 1.23 -16.34
N LEU A 144 3.15 2.53 -16.09
CA LEU A 144 3.65 3.49 -17.08
C LEU A 144 5.10 3.21 -17.46
N VAL A 145 5.98 2.95 -16.48
CA VAL A 145 7.40 2.63 -16.70
C VAL A 145 7.56 1.31 -17.46
N ALA A 146 6.77 0.28 -17.10
CA ALA A 146 6.85 -1.03 -17.73
C ALA A 146 6.28 -1.03 -19.15
N ASN A 147 5.28 -0.21 -19.43
CA ASN A 147 4.64 -0.13 -20.74
C ASN A 147 4.01 1.25 -20.96
N PRO A 148 4.76 2.20 -21.56
CA PRO A 148 4.28 3.57 -21.77
C PRO A 148 3.21 3.67 -22.86
N TYR A 149 2.77 2.57 -23.47
CA TYR A 149 1.72 2.57 -24.48
C TYR A 149 0.35 2.90 -23.85
N ALA A 150 -0.06 4.15 -24.00
CA ALA A 150 -1.23 4.72 -23.37
C ALA A 150 -2.52 3.85 -23.43
N PRO A 151 -2.94 3.26 -24.56
CA PRO A 151 -4.16 2.45 -24.61
C PRO A 151 -4.15 1.19 -23.72
N ARG A 152 -2.96 0.63 -23.44
CA ARG A 152 -2.85 -0.50 -22.52
C ARG A 152 -2.91 -0.05 -21.07
N LEU A 153 -2.29 1.07 -20.75
CA LEU A 153 -2.37 1.68 -19.43
C LEU A 153 -3.82 2.04 -19.09
N THR A 154 -4.51 2.75 -20.00
CA THR A 154 -5.91 3.12 -19.83
C THR A 154 -6.78 1.90 -19.51
N ARG A 155 -6.70 0.83 -20.31
CA ARG A 155 -7.46 -0.40 -20.04
C ARG A 155 -7.16 -1.05 -18.69
N ARG A 156 -5.92 -0.98 -18.21
CA ARG A 156 -5.56 -1.52 -16.88
C ARG A 156 -6.16 -0.68 -15.78
N LEU A 157 -6.13 0.65 -15.90
CA LEU A 157 -6.71 1.56 -14.93
C LEU A 157 -8.26 1.48 -14.93
N GLU A 158 -8.88 1.32 -16.10
CA GLU A 158 -10.32 1.05 -16.21
C GLU A 158 -10.70 -0.24 -15.45
N ARG A 159 -9.99 -1.34 -15.69
CA ARG A 159 -10.21 -2.60 -14.95
C ARG A 159 -10.01 -2.44 -13.45
N LEU A 160 -9.02 -1.66 -13.03
CA LEU A 160 -8.81 -1.35 -11.61
C LEU A 160 -10.00 -0.55 -11.04
N ALA A 161 -10.47 0.46 -11.76
CA ALA A 161 -11.62 1.25 -11.34
C ALA A 161 -12.93 0.43 -11.26
N GLU A 162 -13.12 -0.53 -12.18
CA GLU A 162 -14.25 -1.46 -12.15
C GLU A 162 -14.18 -2.44 -10.98
N ALA A 163 -12.95 -2.91 -10.64
CA ALA A 163 -12.74 -3.87 -9.55
C ALA A 163 -12.73 -3.20 -8.15
N ALA A 164 -12.45 -1.91 -8.08
CA ALA A 164 -12.36 -1.19 -6.82
C ALA A 164 -13.72 -1.10 -6.11
N PRO A 165 -13.77 -1.21 -4.77
CA PRO A 165 -14.99 -0.99 -4.01
C PRO A 165 -15.62 0.37 -4.33
N ARG A 166 -16.95 0.44 -4.35
CA ARG A 166 -17.65 1.71 -4.58
C ARG A 166 -17.28 2.74 -3.52
N GLY A 167 -16.99 3.96 -3.94
CA GLY A 167 -16.53 5.03 -3.06
C GLY A 167 -15.04 5.02 -2.76
N SER A 168 -14.26 4.14 -3.40
CA SER A 168 -12.80 4.21 -3.34
C SER A 168 -12.26 5.51 -3.93
N ILE A 169 -11.18 6.02 -3.33
CA ILE A 169 -10.46 7.20 -3.82
C ILE A 169 -9.26 6.70 -4.63
N LEU A 170 -9.29 6.92 -5.94
CA LEU A 170 -8.16 6.64 -6.82
C LEU A 170 -7.26 7.88 -6.87
N CYS A 171 -6.00 7.73 -6.45
CA CYS A 171 -5.01 8.78 -6.57
C CYS A 171 -4.46 8.78 -7.99
N THR A 172 -4.56 9.91 -8.68
CA THR A 172 -3.94 10.11 -9.98
C THR A 172 -2.44 10.38 -9.84
N LEU A 173 -1.67 9.98 -10.85
CA LEU A 173 -0.24 10.27 -10.97
C LEU A 173 -0.03 11.69 -11.52
#